data_f8a9f34992b50321f59eb15c282398ce
#
_entry.id   f8a9f34992b50321f59eb15c282398ce
#
_cell.length_a   1.000
_cell.length_b   1.000
_cell.length_c   1.000
_cell.angle_alpha   90.00
_cell.angle_beta   90.00
_cell.angle_gamma   90.00
#
_symmetry.space_group_name_H-M   'P 1'
#
loop_
_entity.id
_entity.type
_entity.pdbx_description
1 polymer ?
#
loop_
_entity_poly.entity_id
_entity_poly.type
_entity_poly.pdbx_seq_one_letter_code
_entity_poly.pdbx_strand_id
1 'polypeptide(L)'
;GERDIRELAKALRDNDRLRVLPLYARLSQAEQNRVFQSGGSGMRVVLATNVAETSLTVPGIRYVIDPGEARISRYSVRSRLQRLPIEPISQASANQRKGRCGRLSNGVCFRLYSEQDFLGRPEFTDPEIRRTNLAAVVLRMLELGLGEVDHFPFIDPPDPKVVRDGYRLLEELGAVSARGKL
;
A
#
# COMPACT_ATOMS: atom_id res chain seq x y z
N GLY A 1 -8.13 7.23 -0.21
CA GLY A 1 -8.52 6.03 0.55
C GLY A 1 -9.96 5.61 0.27
N GLU A 2 -10.50 4.65 1.04
CA GLU A 2 -11.86 4.13 0.83
C GLU A 2 -12.95 5.23 0.87
N ARG A 3 -12.82 6.18 1.81
CA ARG A 3 -13.73 7.32 1.89
C ARG A 3 -13.72 8.16 0.62
N ASP A 4 -12.54 8.49 0.13
CA ASP A 4 -12.38 9.30 -1.09
C ASP A 4 -12.94 8.57 -2.31
N ILE A 5 -12.76 7.24 -2.38
CA ILE A 5 -13.34 6.40 -3.43
C ILE A 5 -14.88 6.46 -3.40
N ARG A 6 -15.48 6.37 -2.21
CA ARG A 6 -16.94 6.44 -2.05
C ARG A 6 -17.49 7.82 -2.43
N GLU A 7 -16.81 8.88 -2.00
CA GLU A 7 -17.19 10.26 -2.33
C GLU A 7 -17.10 10.51 -3.84
N LEU A 8 -16.01 10.08 -4.47
CA LEU A 8 -15.81 10.21 -5.91
C LEU A 8 -16.80 9.34 -6.71
N ALA A 9 -17.07 8.11 -6.26
CA ALA A 9 -18.08 7.26 -6.88
C ALA A 9 -19.47 7.88 -6.82
N LYS A 10 -19.82 8.57 -5.73
CA LYS A 10 -21.08 9.30 -5.60
C LYS A 10 -21.12 10.49 -6.58
N ALA A 11 -20.04 11.26 -6.68
CA ALA A 11 -19.96 12.43 -7.57
C ALA A 11 -20.06 12.04 -9.07
N LEU A 12 -19.63 10.82 -9.42
CA LEU A 12 -19.66 10.34 -10.80
C LEU A 12 -20.94 9.55 -11.14
N ARG A 13 -21.81 9.30 -10.16
CA ARG A 13 -22.99 8.40 -10.33
C ARG A 13 -23.99 8.89 -11.38
N ASP A 14 -24.20 10.19 -11.47
CA ASP A 14 -25.23 10.79 -12.31
C ASP A 14 -24.81 10.93 -13.78
N ASN A 15 -23.63 10.37 -14.13
CA ASN A 15 -23.17 10.35 -15.51
C ASN A 15 -23.39 8.97 -16.13
N ASP A 16 -24.48 8.82 -16.88
CA ASP A 16 -24.88 7.58 -17.56
C ASP A 16 -23.85 7.03 -18.56
N ARG A 17 -22.86 7.84 -18.96
CA ARG A 17 -21.77 7.42 -19.83
C ARG A 17 -20.66 6.68 -19.08
N LEU A 18 -20.68 6.69 -17.75
CA LEU A 18 -19.66 6.10 -16.90
C LEU A 18 -20.17 4.87 -16.16
N ARG A 19 -19.39 3.82 -16.20
CA ARG A 19 -19.54 2.65 -15.33
C ARG A 19 -18.49 2.72 -14.24
N VAL A 20 -18.85 3.24 -13.08
CA VAL A 20 -17.94 3.45 -11.95
C VAL A 20 -17.84 2.20 -11.09
N LEU A 21 -16.64 1.69 -10.89
CA LEU A 21 -16.33 0.47 -10.15
C LEU A 21 -15.31 0.77 -9.04
N PRO A 22 -15.70 0.74 -7.76
CA PRO A 22 -14.75 0.86 -6.65
C PRO A 22 -13.91 -0.41 -6.51
N LEU A 23 -12.63 -0.25 -6.09
CA LEU A 23 -11.70 -1.34 -5.86
C LEU A 23 -10.81 -1.06 -4.63
N TYR A 24 -11.10 -1.71 -3.51
CA TYR A 24 -10.32 -1.65 -2.28
C TYR A 24 -10.48 -2.94 -1.46
N ALA A 25 -9.56 -3.20 -0.54
CA ALA A 25 -9.41 -4.50 0.13
C ALA A 25 -10.64 -4.98 0.93
N ARG A 26 -11.47 -4.07 1.45
CA ARG A 26 -12.65 -4.41 2.27
C ARG A 26 -13.89 -4.81 1.45
N LEU A 27 -13.84 -4.65 0.14
CA LEU A 27 -14.94 -5.14 -0.72
C LEU A 27 -14.99 -6.66 -0.68
N SER A 28 -16.21 -7.21 -0.79
CA SER A 28 -16.38 -8.64 -1.00
C SER A 28 -15.69 -9.11 -2.28
N GLN A 29 -15.35 -10.40 -2.35
CA GLN A 29 -14.73 -10.98 -3.54
C GLN A 29 -15.58 -10.77 -4.79
N ALA A 30 -16.91 -10.87 -4.66
CA ALA A 30 -17.84 -10.64 -5.75
C ALA A 30 -17.77 -9.20 -6.29
N GLU A 31 -17.68 -8.19 -5.40
CA GLU A 31 -17.53 -6.79 -5.77
C GLU A 31 -16.18 -6.52 -6.43
N GLN A 32 -15.10 -7.07 -5.86
CA GLN A 32 -13.76 -6.95 -6.45
C GLN A 32 -13.72 -7.59 -7.85
N ASN A 33 -14.36 -8.72 -8.05
CA ASN A 33 -14.39 -9.41 -9.34
C ASN A 33 -15.12 -8.61 -10.44
N ARG A 34 -15.98 -7.67 -10.11
CA ARG A 34 -16.68 -6.82 -11.09
C ARG A 34 -15.73 -6.00 -11.98
N VAL A 35 -14.55 -5.66 -11.48
CA VAL A 35 -13.56 -4.88 -12.27
C VAL A 35 -12.92 -5.70 -13.38
N PHE A 36 -12.98 -7.04 -13.31
CA PHE A 36 -12.43 -7.95 -14.31
C PHE A 36 -13.46 -8.34 -15.38
N GLN A 37 -14.75 -8.07 -15.13
CA GLN A 37 -15.80 -8.43 -16.06
C GLN A 37 -15.81 -7.51 -17.27
N SER A 38 -15.73 -8.08 -18.45
CA SER A 38 -15.93 -7.40 -19.72
C SER A 38 -17.44 -7.23 -19.98
N GLY A 39 -17.81 -6.12 -20.65
CA GLY A 39 -19.20 -5.84 -21.02
C GLY A 39 -19.84 -4.75 -20.15
N GLY A 40 -21.02 -4.30 -20.61
CA GLY A 40 -21.75 -3.15 -20.08
C GLY A 40 -21.64 -1.92 -20.97
N SER A 41 -22.63 -1.04 -20.90
CA SER A 41 -22.62 0.26 -21.58
C SER A 41 -21.76 1.27 -20.83
N GLY A 42 -21.17 2.21 -21.54
CA GLY A 42 -20.41 3.31 -20.99
C GLY A 42 -18.90 3.02 -20.76
N MET A 43 -18.18 4.09 -20.49
CA MET A 43 -16.75 4.04 -20.18
C MET A 43 -16.54 3.51 -18.76
N ARG A 44 -15.75 2.45 -18.64
CA ARG A 44 -15.40 1.87 -17.33
C ARG A 44 -14.39 2.76 -16.60
N VAL A 45 -14.74 3.17 -15.38
CA VAL A 45 -13.88 3.92 -14.45
C VAL A 45 -13.67 3.09 -13.21
N VAL A 46 -12.43 2.69 -12.94
CA VAL A 46 -12.06 1.95 -11.73
C VAL A 46 -11.45 2.92 -10.72
N LEU A 47 -12.12 3.08 -9.59
CA LEU A 47 -11.64 3.90 -8.47
C LEU A 47 -10.94 3.00 -7.47
N ALA A 48 -9.62 3.01 -7.45
CA ALA A 48 -8.83 2.05 -6.69
C ALA A 48 -7.93 2.72 -5.63
N THR A 49 -7.68 1.99 -4.55
CA THR A 49 -6.54 2.25 -3.67
C THR A 49 -5.26 1.71 -4.32
N ASN A 50 -4.13 1.78 -3.61
CA ASN A 50 -2.86 1.17 -4.04
C ASN A 50 -2.92 -0.36 -4.26
N VAL A 51 -4.02 -1.02 -3.93
CA VAL A 51 -4.26 -2.45 -4.27
C VAL A 51 -4.14 -2.70 -5.78
N ALA A 52 -4.50 -1.73 -6.61
CA ALA A 52 -4.37 -1.81 -8.07
C ALA A 52 -2.96 -1.48 -8.58
N GLU A 53 -2.07 -1.02 -7.72
CA GLU A 53 -0.70 -0.66 -8.10
C GLU A 53 0.17 -1.90 -8.35
N THR A 54 0.06 -2.93 -7.51
CA THR A 54 0.91 -4.12 -7.55
C THR A 54 0.14 -5.43 -7.65
N SER A 55 -0.94 -5.58 -6.88
CA SER A 55 -1.56 -6.87 -6.60
C SER A 55 -2.50 -7.38 -7.70
N LEU A 56 -3.09 -6.49 -8.49
CA LEU A 56 -4.13 -6.85 -9.45
C LEU A 56 -3.84 -6.28 -10.84
N THR A 57 -4.13 -7.05 -11.87
CA THR A 57 -4.10 -6.59 -13.26
C THR A 57 -5.52 -6.49 -13.79
N VAL A 58 -6.03 -5.25 -13.88
CA VAL A 58 -7.35 -4.99 -14.47
C VAL A 58 -7.19 -4.92 -15.99
N PRO A 59 -7.86 -5.80 -16.76
CA PRO A 59 -7.71 -5.81 -18.21
C PRO A 59 -8.36 -4.59 -18.87
N GLY A 60 -7.81 -4.16 -20.00
CA GLY A 60 -8.37 -3.11 -20.84
C GLY A 60 -8.28 -1.68 -20.29
N ILE A 61 -7.43 -1.43 -19.29
CA ILE A 61 -7.13 -0.09 -18.80
C ILE A 61 -6.21 0.62 -19.81
N ARG A 62 -6.69 1.71 -20.39
CA ARG A 62 -5.95 2.57 -21.31
C ARG A 62 -5.50 3.90 -20.70
N TYR A 63 -6.17 4.32 -19.64
CA TYR A 63 -5.89 5.60 -18.97
C TYR A 63 -5.69 5.36 -17.49
N VAL A 64 -4.69 6.02 -16.91
CA VAL A 64 -4.47 6.11 -15.48
C VAL A 64 -4.50 7.58 -15.08
N ILE A 65 -5.24 7.91 -14.03
CA ILE A 65 -5.20 9.20 -13.37
C ILE A 65 -4.53 8.97 -12.01
N ASP A 66 -3.34 9.53 -11.82
CA ASP A 66 -2.55 9.35 -10.62
C ASP A 66 -2.50 10.64 -9.79
N PRO A 67 -3.17 10.70 -8.63
CA PRO A 67 -3.10 11.84 -7.73
C PRO A 67 -1.74 11.98 -7.00
N GLY A 68 -0.85 10.98 -7.10
CA GLY A 68 0.48 11.05 -6.53
C GLY A 68 0.57 10.78 -5.03
N GLU A 69 -0.50 10.30 -4.41
CA GLU A 69 -0.59 10.08 -2.96
C GLU A 69 -1.05 8.68 -2.63
N ALA A 70 -0.66 8.19 -1.45
CA ALA A 70 -1.15 6.96 -0.86
C ALA A 70 -1.20 7.05 0.66
N ARG A 71 -2.01 6.17 1.29
CA ARG A 71 -1.92 5.92 2.73
C ARG A 71 -0.78 4.94 2.98
N ILE A 72 0.25 5.40 3.67
CA ILE A 72 1.45 4.62 3.97
C ILE A 72 1.50 4.36 5.48
N SER A 73 1.67 3.09 5.85
CA SER A 73 1.78 2.71 7.25
C SER A 73 3.07 3.26 7.85
N ARG A 74 2.97 3.94 9.00
CA ARG A 74 4.09 4.50 9.76
C ARG A 74 3.92 4.17 11.24
N TYR A 75 4.95 3.58 11.83
CA TYR A 75 5.00 3.30 13.27
C TYR A 75 5.80 4.37 14.00
N SER A 76 5.27 4.81 15.12
CA SER A 76 5.96 5.75 16.00
C SER A 76 6.31 5.06 17.32
N VAL A 77 7.58 4.86 17.58
CA VAL A 77 8.10 4.31 18.85
C VAL A 77 7.67 5.20 20.03
N ARG A 78 7.67 6.53 19.84
CA ARG A 78 7.31 7.49 20.91
C ARG A 78 5.86 7.32 21.38
N SER A 79 4.92 7.14 20.46
CA SER A 79 3.49 7.01 20.80
C SER A 79 3.01 5.57 20.78
N ARG A 80 3.86 4.62 20.36
CA ARG A 80 3.53 3.19 20.13
C ARG A 80 2.28 2.99 19.25
N LEU A 81 2.04 3.92 18.33
CA LEU A 81 0.90 3.90 17.45
C LEU A 81 1.31 3.68 16.00
N GLN A 82 0.59 2.78 15.34
CA GLN A 82 0.61 2.62 13.90
C GLN A 82 -0.37 3.64 13.30
N ARG A 83 0.10 4.46 12.37
CA ARG A 83 -0.70 5.47 11.67
C ARG A 83 -0.69 5.20 10.17
N LEU A 84 -1.67 5.72 9.47
CA LEU A 84 -1.82 5.64 8.01
C LEU A 84 -1.94 7.06 7.43
N PRO A 85 -0.92 7.91 7.55
CA PRO A 85 -0.95 9.22 6.93
C PRO A 85 -1.07 9.13 5.41
N ILE A 86 -1.62 10.18 4.80
CA ILE A 86 -1.57 10.36 3.35
C ILE A 86 -0.23 11.02 3.06
N GLU A 87 0.57 10.38 2.20
CA GLU A 87 1.90 10.83 1.84
C GLU A 87 2.09 10.78 0.32
N PRO A 88 2.96 11.63 -0.26
CA PRO A 88 3.40 11.47 -1.63
C PRO A 88 4.03 10.10 -1.85
N ILE A 89 3.70 9.47 -2.97
CA ILE A 89 4.29 8.18 -3.36
C ILE A 89 5.69 8.38 -3.95
N SER A 90 6.51 7.33 -3.91
CA SER A 90 7.82 7.31 -4.55
C SER A 90 7.74 7.35 -6.09
N GLN A 91 8.86 7.64 -6.75
CA GLN A 91 8.96 7.58 -8.21
C GLN A 91 8.66 6.17 -8.74
N ALA A 92 9.17 5.13 -8.08
CA ALA A 92 8.91 3.73 -8.44
C ALA A 92 7.41 3.40 -8.38
N SER A 93 6.73 3.81 -7.30
CA SER A 93 5.28 3.63 -7.15
C SER A 93 4.49 4.35 -8.25
N ALA A 94 4.84 5.60 -8.55
CA ALA A 94 4.24 6.36 -9.65
C ALA A 94 4.45 5.68 -11.02
N ASN A 95 5.63 5.11 -11.26
CA ASN A 95 5.93 4.36 -12.48
C ASN A 95 5.17 3.03 -12.54
N GLN A 96 4.98 2.34 -11.42
CA GLN A 96 4.13 1.16 -11.35
C GLN A 96 2.67 1.49 -11.71
N ARG A 97 2.12 2.60 -11.18
CA ARG A 97 0.77 3.08 -11.54
C ARG A 97 0.68 3.40 -13.03
N LYS A 98 1.65 4.13 -13.58
CA LYS A 98 1.75 4.38 -15.02
C LYS A 98 1.72 3.09 -15.83
N GLY A 99 2.44 2.06 -15.38
CA GLY A 99 2.49 0.75 -16.05
C GLY A 99 1.16 0.00 -16.10
N ARG A 100 0.13 0.44 -15.37
CA ARG A 100 -1.19 -0.22 -15.40
C ARG A 100 -1.97 0.04 -16.70
N CYS A 101 -1.76 1.15 -17.39
CA CYS A 101 -2.41 1.44 -18.66
C CYS A 101 -1.66 0.93 -19.91
N GLY A 102 -0.43 0.45 -19.76
CA GLY A 102 0.42 0.02 -20.90
C GLY A 102 0.57 -1.49 -21.09
N ARG A 103 -0.26 -2.32 -20.45
CA ARG A 103 -0.05 -3.79 -20.44
C ARG A 103 -0.53 -4.52 -21.69
N LEU A 104 -1.65 -4.09 -22.27
CA LEU A 104 -2.27 -4.76 -23.43
C LEU A 104 -2.24 -3.90 -24.68
N SER A 105 -2.12 -2.60 -24.54
CA SER A 105 -2.08 -1.64 -25.64
C SER A 105 -1.45 -0.34 -25.14
N ASN A 106 -1.09 0.56 -26.05
CA ASN A 106 -0.63 1.90 -25.67
C ASN A 106 -1.65 2.57 -24.77
N GLY A 107 -1.17 3.21 -23.71
CA GLY A 107 -2.00 3.92 -22.74
C GLY A 107 -1.39 5.24 -22.32
N VAL A 108 -2.17 6.06 -21.63
CA VAL A 108 -1.76 7.39 -21.15
C VAL A 108 -1.95 7.46 -19.64
N CYS A 109 -0.95 7.97 -18.95
CA CYS A 109 -1.03 8.27 -17.52
C CYS A 109 -1.03 9.78 -17.30
N PHE A 110 -2.09 10.29 -16.68
CA PHE A 110 -2.20 11.67 -16.24
C PHE A 110 -1.77 11.77 -14.79
N ARG A 111 -0.64 12.40 -14.52
CA ARG A 111 -0.18 12.73 -13.17
C ARG A 111 -0.76 14.07 -12.76
N LEU A 112 -1.44 14.13 -11.62
CA LEU A 112 -2.05 15.35 -11.08
C LEU A 112 -1.06 16.17 -10.22
N TYR A 113 0.22 16.07 -10.53
CA TYR A 113 1.34 16.77 -9.88
C TYR A 113 2.41 17.09 -10.93
N SER A 114 3.28 18.06 -10.64
CA SER A 114 4.27 18.53 -11.60
C SER A 114 5.40 17.52 -11.81
N GLU A 115 6.11 17.65 -12.92
CA GLU A 115 7.33 16.89 -13.20
C GLU A 115 8.42 17.20 -12.16
N GLN A 116 8.53 18.46 -11.76
CA GLN A 116 9.48 18.88 -10.72
C GLN A 116 9.17 18.20 -9.37
N ASP A 117 7.90 18.12 -8.97
CA ASP A 117 7.48 17.38 -7.79
C ASP A 117 7.84 15.89 -7.93
N PHE A 118 7.55 15.26 -9.08
CA PHE A 118 7.92 13.87 -9.33
C PHE A 118 9.42 13.62 -9.20
N LEU A 119 10.25 14.47 -9.80
CA LEU A 119 11.70 14.33 -9.76
C LEU A 119 12.29 14.57 -8.35
N GLY A 120 11.62 15.37 -7.53
CA GLY A 120 12.01 15.61 -6.13
C GLY A 120 11.61 14.50 -5.15
N ARG A 121 10.81 13.52 -5.58
CA ARG A 121 10.37 12.40 -4.73
C ARG A 121 11.46 11.35 -4.54
N PRO A 122 11.46 10.61 -3.40
CA PRO A 122 12.33 9.45 -3.22
C PRO A 122 12.15 8.46 -4.38
N GLU A 123 13.23 7.81 -4.80
CA GLU A 123 13.18 6.79 -5.85
C GLU A 123 12.31 5.60 -5.45
N PHE A 124 12.46 5.11 -4.21
CA PHE A 124 11.70 3.99 -3.65
C PHE A 124 11.02 4.37 -2.34
N THR A 125 9.92 3.69 -2.02
CA THR A 125 9.30 3.74 -0.70
C THR A 125 10.09 2.87 0.26
N ASP A 126 10.31 3.35 1.50
CA ASP A 126 10.94 2.52 2.54
C ASP A 126 10.26 1.15 2.64
N PRO A 127 11.03 0.05 2.78
CA PRO A 127 10.47 -1.27 2.99
C PRO A 127 9.64 -1.33 4.28
N GLU A 128 8.67 -2.24 4.32
CA GLU A 128 7.72 -2.33 5.42
C GLU A 128 8.41 -2.54 6.77
N ILE A 129 9.48 -3.30 6.80
CA ILE A 129 10.27 -3.59 8.02
C ILE A 129 10.83 -2.32 8.69
N ARG A 130 11.03 -1.23 7.93
CA ARG A 130 11.52 0.05 8.47
C ARG A 130 10.43 0.99 8.95
N ARG A 131 9.16 0.67 8.73
CA ARG A 131 8.04 1.60 8.98
C ARG A 131 6.87 0.99 9.77
N THR A 132 7.02 -0.25 10.27
CA THR A 132 6.00 -0.94 11.07
C THR A 132 6.53 -1.34 12.44
N ASN A 133 5.63 -1.68 13.36
CA ASN A 133 6.01 -2.33 14.61
C ASN A 133 6.58 -3.73 14.32
N LEU A 134 7.65 -4.11 15.00
CA LEU A 134 8.35 -5.36 14.74
C LEU A 134 8.03 -6.50 15.73
N ALA A 135 7.13 -6.31 16.69
CA ALA A 135 6.81 -7.36 17.67
C ALA A 135 6.41 -8.68 16.99
N ALA A 136 5.54 -8.63 15.98
CA ALA A 136 5.14 -9.83 15.24
C ALA A 136 6.29 -10.48 14.47
N VAL A 137 7.20 -9.68 13.91
CA VAL A 137 8.40 -10.19 13.20
C VAL A 137 9.35 -10.87 14.20
N VAL A 138 9.63 -10.20 15.32
CA VAL A 138 10.46 -10.75 16.42
C VAL A 138 9.90 -12.08 16.90
N LEU A 139 8.61 -12.11 17.24
CA LEU A 139 7.95 -13.32 17.72
C LEU A 139 8.07 -14.46 16.70
N ARG A 140 7.83 -14.17 15.43
CA ARG A 140 7.91 -15.17 14.36
C ARG A 140 9.34 -15.69 14.15
N MET A 141 10.34 -14.82 14.23
CA MET A 141 11.75 -15.23 14.14
C MET A 141 12.16 -16.12 15.30
N LEU A 142 11.73 -15.80 16.52
CA LEU A 142 11.97 -16.63 17.71
C LEU A 142 11.30 -18.00 17.56
N GLU A 143 10.04 -18.04 17.14
CA GLU A 143 9.28 -19.29 16.91
C GLU A 143 9.98 -20.20 15.89
N LEU A 144 10.52 -19.62 14.81
CA LEU A 144 11.19 -20.37 13.75
C LEU A 144 12.67 -20.65 14.04
N GLY A 145 13.22 -20.20 15.16
CA GLY A 145 14.63 -20.39 15.50
C GLY A 145 15.59 -19.66 14.53
N LEU A 146 15.20 -18.55 13.94
CA LEU A 146 16.01 -17.80 12.98
C LEU A 146 17.09 -16.91 13.62
N GLY A 147 17.22 -16.96 14.94
CA GLY A 147 18.16 -16.15 15.70
C GLY A 147 17.61 -14.75 16.01
N GLU A 148 18.50 -13.86 16.46
CA GLU A 148 18.15 -12.50 16.84
C GLU A 148 17.97 -11.60 15.60
N VAL A 149 17.00 -10.69 15.65
CA VAL A 149 16.70 -9.75 14.56
C VAL A 149 17.93 -8.91 14.19
N ASP A 150 18.72 -8.49 15.19
CA ASP A 150 19.90 -7.63 14.96
C ASP A 150 21.04 -8.35 14.21
N HIS A 151 21.06 -9.69 14.23
CA HIS A 151 22.07 -10.51 13.56
C HIS A 151 21.57 -11.15 12.25
N PHE A 152 20.30 -11.00 11.96
CA PHE A 152 19.72 -11.57 10.73
C PHE A 152 20.11 -10.74 9.52
N PRO A 153 20.56 -11.35 8.40
CA PRO A 153 21.06 -10.64 7.21
C PRO A 153 19.91 -10.05 6.36
N PHE A 154 19.21 -9.08 6.91
CA PHE A 154 18.21 -8.34 6.13
C PHE A 154 18.89 -7.53 5.02
N ILE A 155 18.27 -7.49 3.84
CA ILE A 155 18.69 -6.60 2.74
C ILE A 155 18.61 -5.14 3.20
N ASP A 156 17.50 -4.80 3.87
CA ASP A 156 17.26 -3.49 4.49
C ASP A 156 17.04 -3.70 5.98
N PRO A 157 18.05 -3.56 6.83
CA PRO A 157 17.91 -3.80 8.26
C PRO A 157 16.95 -2.77 8.90
N PRO A 158 16.14 -3.21 9.88
CA PRO A 158 15.28 -2.32 10.64
C PRO A 158 16.09 -1.41 11.58
N ASP A 159 15.44 -0.31 12.03
CA ASP A 159 16.04 0.54 13.08
C ASP A 159 16.14 -0.25 14.40
N PRO A 160 17.32 -0.33 15.03
CA PRO A 160 17.51 -1.00 16.32
C PRO A 160 16.58 -0.49 17.44
N LYS A 161 16.12 0.77 17.37
CA LYS A 161 15.13 1.30 18.32
C LYS A 161 13.78 0.63 18.16
N VAL A 162 13.36 0.36 16.93
CA VAL A 162 12.08 -0.31 16.62
C VAL A 162 12.15 -1.79 17.00
N VAL A 163 13.31 -2.42 16.80
CA VAL A 163 13.56 -3.82 17.26
C VAL A 163 13.43 -3.92 18.77
N ARG A 164 14.12 -3.06 19.52
CA ARG A 164 14.03 -3.03 21.00
C ARG A 164 12.62 -2.77 21.49
N ASP A 165 11.89 -1.88 20.84
CA ASP A 165 10.49 -1.61 21.19
C ASP A 165 9.59 -2.82 20.94
N GLY A 166 9.87 -3.59 19.87
CA GLY A 166 9.19 -4.85 19.57
C GLY A 166 9.40 -5.91 20.66
N TYR A 167 10.65 -6.12 21.09
CA TYR A 167 10.95 -7.03 22.22
C TYR A 167 10.28 -6.60 23.52
N ARG A 168 10.35 -5.30 23.83
CA ARG A 168 9.72 -4.75 25.02
C ARG A 168 8.20 -4.94 25.03
N LEU A 169 7.55 -4.76 23.90
CA LEU A 169 6.12 -5.01 23.78
C LEU A 169 5.78 -6.49 24.02
N LEU A 170 6.59 -7.41 23.48
CA LEU A 170 6.38 -8.84 23.70
C LEU A 170 6.62 -9.26 25.16
N GLU A 171 7.58 -8.64 25.83
CA GLU A 171 7.83 -8.83 27.26
C GLU A 171 6.65 -8.32 28.11
N GLU A 172 6.15 -7.11 27.83
CA GLU A 172 4.98 -6.53 28.48
C GLU A 172 3.71 -7.41 28.31
N LEU A 173 3.59 -8.10 27.18
CA LEU A 173 2.51 -9.05 26.89
C LEU A 173 2.75 -10.47 27.46
N GLY A 174 3.92 -10.73 28.06
CA GLY A 174 4.29 -12.04 28.56
C GLY A 174 4.55 -13.08 27.47
N ALA A 175 4.74 -12.66 26.22
CA ALA A 175 5.02 -13.55 25.09
C ALA A 175 6.50 -13.96 25.03
N VAL A 176 7.40 -13.17 25.61
CA VAL A 176 8.81 -13.50 25.78
C VAL A 176 9.27 -13.16 27.19
N SER A 177 10.29 -13.88 27.68
CA SER A 177 10.94 -13.56 28.93
C SER A 177 11.83 -12.32 28.82
N ALA A 178 12.26 -11.74 29.95
CA ALA A 178 13.23 -10.63 30.00
C ALA A 178 14.59 -10.96 29.32
N ARG A 179 14.86 -12.23 29.02
CA ARG A 179 16.02 -12.69 28.26
C ARG A 179 15.74 -12.85 26.76
N GLY A 180 14.58 -12.40 26.28
CA GLY A 180 14.18 -12.48 24.87
C GLY A 180 13.88 -13.91 24.38
N LYS A 181 13.59 -14.85 25.28
CA LYS A 181 13.20 -16.22 24.94
C LYS A 181 11.69 -16.40 25.08
N LEU A 182 11.10 -17.18 24.16
CA LEU A 182 9.71 -17.66 24.22
C LEU A 182 9.44 -18.42 25.51
#